data_8ead7cc2625fd88d1275b0108e22423a
#
_entry.id   8ead7cc2625fd88d1275b0108e22423a
#
_cell.length_a   1.000
_cell.length_b   1.000
_cell.length_c   1.000
_cell.angle_alpha   90.00
_cell.angle_beta   90.00
_cell.angle_gamma   90.00
#
_symmetry.space_group_name_H-M   'P 1'
#
loop_
_entity.id
_entity.type
_entity.pdbx_description
1 polymer ?
#
loop_
_entity_poly.entity_id
_entity_poly.type
_entity_poly.pdbx_seq_one_letter_code
_entity_poly.pdbx_strand_id
1 'polypeptide(L)'
;MNSIQRIIGVDPGLNNTGFGILDYKGSKIKVVAYGLVSPPAKESIPNRLEYLNSHMNDLIDKFSPMSMALEDSFYRQNVKSAILLGQARGVLLLSAASKGIPSMVYAPRKVKQSVTGSGSSSKEQVKYMVEKILKIDKNISSLDITAVSYTHLTLPTKA
;
A
#
# COMPACT_ATOMS: atom_id res chain seq x y z
N MET A 1 3.35 25.26 8.06
CA MET A 1 4.26 24.12 8.24
C MET A 1 4.46 23.45 6.89
N ASN A 2 5.65 23.49 6.37
CA ASN A 2 5.92 23.17 4.96
C ASN A 2 6.94 22.01 4.85
N SER A 3 6.90 21.07 5.80
CA SER A 3 7.78 19.89 5.79
C SER A 3 7.27 18.84 4.82
N ILE A 4 8.19 18.15 4.17
CA ILE A 4 7.87 16.96 3.37
C ILE A 4 7.39 15.87 4.32
N GLN A 5 6.26 15.23 3.99
CA GLN A 5 5.74 14.08 4.71
C GLN A 5 5.86 12.85 3.81
N ARG A 6 6.51 11.82 4.34
CA ARG A 6 6.69 10.54 3.65
C ARG A 6 5.73 9.49 4.17
N ILE A 7 5.09 8.79 3.25
CA ILE A 7 4.10 7.76 3.56
C ILE A 7 4.46 6.49 2.80
N ILE A 8 4.27 5.35 3.44
CA ILE A 8 4.26 4.05 2.76
C ILE A 8 2.83 3.53 2.66
N GLY A 9 2.39 3.18 1.47
CA GLY A 9 1.15 2.46 1.27
C GLY A 9 1.40 1.02 0.89
N VAL A 10 0.51 0.18 1.34
CA VAL A 10 0.67 -1.25 1.22
C VAL A 10 -0.65 -1.89 0.80
N ASP A 11 -0.58 -2.72 -0.23
CA ASP A 11 -1.65 -3.63 -0.63
C ASP A 11 -1.29 -5.03 -0.16
N PRO A 12 -1.93 -5.53 0.92
CA PRO A 12 -1.54 -6.77 1.57
C PRO A 12 -1.82 -8.01 0.71
N GLY A 13 -0.87 -8.93 0.69
CA GLY A 13 -1.04 -10.26 0.10
C GLY A 13 0.11 -11.17 0.48
N LEU A 14 -0.17 -12.46 0.75
CA LEU A 14 0.91 -13.38 1.09
C LEU A 14 1.70 -13.83 -0.12
N ASN A 15 1.11 -13.86 -1.30
CA ASN A 15 1.83 -14.17 -2.54
C ASN A 15 2.64 -12.96 -3.01
N ASN A 16 1.98 -11.82 -3.06
CA ASN A 16 2.57 -10.54 -3.43
C ASN A 16 1.98 -9.46 -2.54
N THR A 17 2.83 -8.74 -1.85
CA THR A 17 2.46 -7.50 -1.15
C THR A 17 3.00 -6.33 -1.96
N GLY A 18 2.11 -5.51 -2.48
CA GLY A 18 2.49 -4.28 -3.17
C GLY A 18 2.85 -3.17 -2.19
N PHE A 19 3.83 -2.36 -2.51
CA PHE A 19 4.14 -1.15 -1.73
C PHE A 19 4.45 0.05 -2.62
N GLY A 20 4.15 1.24 -2.11
CA GLY A 20 4.53 2.50 -2.72
C GLY A 20 4.92 3.52 -1.66
N ILE A 21 5.96 4.28 -1.93
CA ILE A 21 6.46 5.33 -1.04
C ILE A 21 6.31 6.67 -1.73
N LEU A 22 5.59 7.56 -1.09
CA LEU A 22 5.31 8.89 -1.60
C LEU A 22 5.79 9.97 -0.62
N ASP A 23 6.35 11.03 -1.18
CA ASP A 23 6.55 12.29 -0.50
C ASP A 23 5.45 13.26 -0.92
N TYR A 24 4.83 13.92 0.06
CA TYR A 24 3.91 15.01 -0.22
C TYR A 24 4.26 16.28 0.54
N LYS A 25 4.02 17.43 -0.11
CA LYS A 25 4.20 18.76 0.46
C LYS A 25 3.12 19.68 -0.10
N GLY A 26 2.12 19.99 0.72
CA GLY A 26 0.93 20.69 0.24
C GLY A 26 0.21 19.88 -0.84
N SER A 27 0.05 20.42 -2.04
CA SER A 27 -0.56 19.73 -3.19
C SER A 27 0.44 18.95 -4.07
N LYS A 28 1.74 19.02 -3.78
CA LYS A 28 2.78 18.36 -4.58
C LYS A 28 3.02 16.96 -4.04
N ILE A 29 2.92 15.96 -4.91
CA ILE A 29 3.18 14.55 -4.61
C ILE A 29 4.31 14.07 -5.50
N LYS A 30 5.26 13.34 -4.90
CA LYS A 30 6.39 12.71 -5.60
C LYS A 30 6.48 11.23 -5.23
N VAL A 31 6.55 10.37 -6.23
CA VAL A 31 6.86 8.95 -6.04
C VAL A 31 8.35 8.80 -5.71
N VAL A 32 8.65 8.16 -4.58
CA VAL A 32 10.02 7.89 -4.11
C VAL A 32 10.45 6.50 -4.51
N ALA A 33 9.60 5.49 -4.25
CA ALA A 33 9.84 4.10 -4.59
C ALA A 33 8.50 3.34 -4.67
N TYR A 34 8.51 2.21 -5.35
CA TYR A 34 7.40 1.27 -5.37
C TYR A 34 7.90 -0.12 -5.77
N GLY A 35 7.12 -1.15 -5.49
CA GLY A 35 7.48 -2.50 -5.84
C GLY A 35 6.58 -3.56 -5.21
N LEU A 36 7.06 -4.80 -5.29
CA LEU A 36 6.41 -5.98 -4.73
C LEU A 36 7.36 -6.67 -3.75
N VAL A 37 6.81 -7.12 -2.63
CA VAL A 37 7.44 -8.10 -1.74
C VAL A 37 6.76 -9.43 -2.00
N SER A 38 7.52 -10.40 -2.52
CA SER A 38 7.00 -11.69 -2.97
C SER A 38 7.70 -12.83 -2.23
N PRO A 39 7.14 -13.29 -1.10
CA PRO A 39 7.70 -14.41 -0.37
C PRO A 39 7.74 -15.68 -1.25
N PRO A 40 8.79 -16.52 -1.17
CA PRO A 40 8.90 -17.71 -1.98
C PRO A 40 7.70 -18.65 -1.77
N ALA A 41 7.00 -19.01 -2.86
CA ALA A 41 5.75 -19.78 -2.80
C ALA A 41 5.92 -21.20 -2.24
N LYS A 42 7.12 -21.77 -2.32
CA LYS A 42 7.45 -23.13 -1.83
C LYS A 42 7.70 -23.19 -0.33
N GLU A 43 7.89 -22.04 0.31
CA GLU A 43 8.13 -21.95 1.74
C GLU A 43 6.85 -22.17 2.56
N SER A 44 7.03 -22.58 3.81
CA SER A 44 5.92 -22.68 4.78
C SER A 44 5.30 -21.32 5.07
N ILE A 45 4.05 -21.31 5.52
CA ILE A 45 3.36 -20.06 5.89
C ILE A 45 4.16 -19.24 6.91
N PRO A 46 4.69 -19.81 8.02
CA PRO A 46 5.52 -19.04 8.95
C PRO A 46 6.74 -18.39 8.29
N ASN A 47 7.44 -19.10 7.44
CA ASN A 47 8.62 -18.58 6.74
C ASN A 47 8.25 -17.45 5.77
N ARG A 48 7.11 -17.57 5.10
CA ARG A 48 6.61 -16.54 4.19
C ARG A 48 6.17 -15.27 4.94
N LEU A 49 5.57 -15.43 6.11
CA LEU A 49 5.21 -14.30 6.98
C LEU A 49 6.46 -13.61 7.54
N GLU A 50 7.47 -14.40 7.94
CA GLU A 50 8.76 -13.86 8.39
C GLU A 50 9.46 -13.08 7.26
N TYR A 51 9.49 -13.63 6.04
CA TYR A 51 10.03 -12.95 4.86
C TYR A 51 9.36 -11.60 4.64
N LEU A 52 8.01 -11.56 4.71
CA LEU A 52 7.24 -10.34 4.56
C LEU A 52 7.57 -9.31 5.65
N ASN A 53 7.68 -9.76 6.90
CA ASN A 53 8.04 -8.91 8.05
C ASN A 53 9.44 -8.30 7.89
N SER A 54 10.43 -9.13 7.56
CA SER A 54 11.82 -8.70 7.37
C SER A 54 11.94 -7.65 6.27
N HIS A 55 11.36 -7.91 5.10
CA HIS A 55 11.42 -6.96 3.98
C HIS A 55 10.65 -5.66 4.24
N MET A 56 9.51 -5.73 4.94
CA MET A 56 8.78 -4.53 5.33
C MET A 56 9.56 -3.68 6.33
N ASN A 57 10.22 -4.31 7.30
CA ASN A 57 11.11 -3.62 8.24
C ASN A 57 12.27 -2.94 7.51
N ASP A 58 12.90 -3.61 6.53
CA ASP A 58 13.97 -3.03 5.72
C ASP A 58 13.49 -1.81 4.91
N LEU A 59 12.28 -1.87 4.35
CA LEU A 59 11.67 -0.74 3.64
C LEU A 59 11.41 0.43 4.59
N ILE A 60 10.86 0.18 5.77
CA ILE A 60 10.61 1.22 6.78
C ILE A 60 11.93 1.86 7.24
N ASP A 61 12.95 1.07 7.50
CA ASP A 61 14.26 1.57 7.93
C ASP A 61 14.94 2.38 6.81
N LYS A 62 14.89 1.88 5.58
CA LYS A 62 15.52 2.53 4.44
C LYS A 62 14.88 3.87 4.09
N PHE A 63 13.56 3.95 4.11
CA PHE A 63 12.83 5.11 3.62
C PHE A 63 12.29 6.01 4.73
N SER A 64 12.26 5.53 5.98
CA SER A 64 11.79 6.28 7.16
C SER A 64 10.43 6.97 6.96
N PRO A 65 9.37 6.23 6.55
CA PRO A 65 8.05 6.81 6.39
C PRO A 65 7.47 7.24 7.76
N MET A 66 6.68 8.30 7.76
CA MET A 66 6.03 8.82 8.97
C MET A 66 4.74 8.06 9.31
N SER A 67 4.15 7.37 8.35
CA SER A 67 2.93 6.57 8.53
C SER A 67 2.81 5.50 7.47
N MET A 68 1.99 4.47 7.77
CA MET A 68 1.63 3.40 6.84
C MET A 68 0.13 3.44 6.56
N ALA A 69 -0.24 3.34 5.29
CA ALA A 69 -1.61 3.16 4.84
C ALA A 69 -1.78 1.75 4.26
N LEU A 70 -2.75 0.98 4.77
CA LEU A 70 -3.07 -0.35 4.27
C LEU A 70 -4.44 -0.37 3.61
N GLU A 71 -4.54 -1.09 2.50
CA GLU A 71 -5.84 -1.40 1.89
C GLU A 71 -6.52 -2.54 2.64
N ASP A 72 -7.80 -2.36 2.95
CA ASP A 72 -8.66 -3.38 3.57
C ASP A 72 -9.38 -4.20 2.49
N SER A 73 -8.63 -5.05 1.82
CA SER A 73 -9.17 -5.93 0.79
C SER A 73 -9.93 -7.08 1.42
N PHE A 74 -11.26 -7.06 1.36
CA PHE A 74 -12.11 -8.17 1.80
C PHE A 74 -12.35 -9.14 0.65
N TYR A 75 -11.77 -10.34 0.72
CA TYR A 75 -12.08 -11.43 -0.19
C TYR A 75 -13.33 -12.16 0.30
N ARG A 76 -14.45 -11.93 -0.37
CA ARG A 76 -15.74 -12.59 -0.05
C ARG A 76 -15.84 -14.05 -0.53
N GLN A 77 -14.89 -14.54 -1.31
CA GLN A 77 -15.09 -15.78 -2.07
C GLN A 77 -14.43 -17.03 -1.48
N ASN A 78 -13.46 -16.93 -0.56
CA ASN A 78 -12.77 -18.10 -0.03
C ASN A 78 -12.23 -17.82 1.38
N VAL A 79 -12.71 -18.60 2.35
CA VAL A 79 -12.31 -18.49 3.76
C VAL A 79 -10.80 -18.69 3.95
N LYS A 80 -10.21 -19.67 3.25
CA LYS A 80 -8.76 -19.93 3.32
C LYS A 80 -7.94 -18.72 2.87
N SER A 81 -8.32 -18.11 1.74
CA SER A 81 -7.65 -16.92 1.23
C SER A 81 -7.83 -15.71 2.16
N ALA A 82 -9.00 -15.57 2.78
CA ALA A 82 -9.25 -14.51 3.75
C ALA A 82 -8.38 -14.66 5.01
N ILE A 83 -8.18 -15.88 5.49
CA ILE A 83 -7.29 -16.16 6.63
C ILE A 83 -5.84 -15.80 6.28
N LEU A 84 -5.32 -16.24 5.14
CA LEU A 84 -3.97 -15.95 4.70
C LEU A 84 -3.74 -14.44 4.52
N LEU A 85 -4.71 -13.74 3.95
CA LEU A 85 -4.67 -12.28 3.81
C LEU A 85 -4.65 -11.59 5.18
N GLY A 86 -5.47 -12.04 6.12
CA GLY A 86 -5.50 -11.54 7.50
C GLY A 86 -4.17 -11.74 8.22
N GLN A 87 -3.50 -12.88 8.02
CA GLN A 87 -2.17 -13.14 8.58
C GLN A 87 -1.12 -12.20 7.99
N ALA A 88 -1.08 -12.03 6.68
CA ALA A 88 -0.16 -11.09 6.02
C ALA A 88 -0.39 -9.65 6.50
N ARG A 89 -1.66 -9.23 6.58
CA ARG A 89 -2.04 -7.91 7.09
C ARG A 89 -1.61 -7.71 8.55
N GLY A 90 -1.80 -8.72 9.41
CA GLY A 90 -1.36 -8.67 10.80
C GLY A 90 0.15 -8.46 10.93
N VAL A 91 0.95 -9.13 10.09
CA VAL A 91 2.39 -8.95 10.02
C VAL A 91 2.77 -7.53 9.61
N LEU A 92 2.11 -6.96 8.60
CA LEU A 92 2.37 -5.61 8.14
C LEU A 92 2.04 -4.55 9.21
N LEU A 93 0.92 -4.72 9.91
CA LEU A 93 0.54 -3.87 11.04
C LEU A 93 1.56 -3.97 12.18
N LEU A 94 2.04 -5.19 12.48
CA LEU A 94 3.07 -5.42 13.48
C LEU A 94 4.40 -4.76 13.08
N SER A 95 4.80 -4.85 11.81
CA SER A 95 6.01 -4.18 11.30
C SER A 95 5.95 -2.67 11.55
N ALA A 96 4.82 -2.03 11.23
CA ALA A 96 4.63 -0.61 11.48
C ALA A 96 4.69 -0.27 12.98
N ALA A 97 3.97 -1.02 13.80
CA ALA A 97 3.94 -0.82 15.25
C ALA A 97 5.31 -1.00 15.91
N SER A 98 6.07 -2.03 15.49
CA SER A 98 7.42 -2.31 16.00
C SER A 98 8.41 -1.21 15.68
N LYS A 99 8.18 -0.47 14.60
CA LYS A 99 8.98 0.69 14.18
C LYS A 99 8.43 2.03 14.69
N GLY A 100 7.35 2.00 15.49
CA GLY A 100 6.74 3.19 16.08
C GLY A 100 6.05 4.11 15.08
N ILE A 101 5.70 3.63 13.88
CA ILE A 101 4.95 4.42 12.91
C ILE A 101 3.46 4.10 12.98
N PRO A 102 2.58 5.12 12.95
CA PRO A 102 1.14 4.90 12.93
C PRO A 102 0.71 4.25 11.63
N SER A 103 -0.28 3.35 11.71
CA SER A 103 -0.88 2.70 10.56
C SER A 103 -2.38 2.95 10.50
N MET A 104 -2.91 3.13 9.29
CA MET A 104 -4.34 3.30 9.04
C MET A 104 -4.80 2.35 7.94
N VAL A 105 -6.02 1.85 8.10
CA VAL A 105 -6.64 0.88 7.18
C VAL A 105 -7.77 1.55 6.42
N TYR A 106 -7.79 1.36 5.10
CA TYR A 106 -8.74 2.00 4.20
C TYR A 106 -9.53 0.99 3.38
N ALA A 107 -10.86 1.11 3.39
CA ALA A 107 -11.71 0.30 2.53
C ALA A 107 -11.48 0.65 1.03
N PRO A 108 -11.44 -0.34 0.12
CA PRO A 108 -11.18 -0.12 -1.31
C PRO A 108 -12.14 0.89 -1.95
N ARG A 109 -13.41 0.85 -1.56
CA ARG A 109 -14.42 1.80 -2.06
C ARG A 109 -14.08 3.25 -1.70
N LYS A 110 -13.61 3.49 -0.48
CA LYS A 110 -13.23 4.83 -0.01
C LYS A 110 -11.99 5.34 -0.76
N VAL A 111 -11.05 4.44 -1.01
CA VAL A 111 -9.86 4.71 -1.81
C VAL A 111 -10.25 5.13 -3.23
N LYS A 112 -11.08 4.33 -3.91
CA LYS A 112 -11.56 4.65 -5.26
C LYS A 112 -12.27 6.01 -5.30
N GLN A 113 -13.15 6.25 -4.35
CA GLN A 113 -13.91 7.50 -4.27
C GLN A 113 -13.00 8.73 -4.14
N SER A 114 -11.93 8.65 -3.36
CA SER A 114 -11.01 9.79 -3.18
C SER A 114 -10.17 10.08 -4.42
N VAL A 115 -9.86 9.07 -5.22
CA VAL A 115 -9.04 9.20 -6.43
C VAL A 115 -9.86 9.62 -7.65
N THR A 116 -11.04 9.03 -7.82
CA THR A 116 -11.87 9.19 -9.03
C THR A 116 -13.17 9.96 -8.80
N GLY A 117 -13.51 10.25 -7.55
CA GLY A 117 -14.81 10.81 -7.16
C GLY A 117 -15.93 9.77 -7.03
N SER A 118 -15.69 8.50 -7.39
CA SER A 118 -16.68 7.42 -7.33
C SER A 118 -16.12 6.14 -6.75
N GLY A 119 -16.78 5.58 -5.72
CA GLY A 119 -16.39 4.31 -5.12
C GLY A 119 -16.68 3.08 -5.99
N SER A 120 -17.39 3.24 -7.11
CA SER A 120 -17.71 2.18 -8.08
C SER A 120 -16.79 2.16 -9.29
N SER A 121 -15.79 3.03 -9.34
CA SER A 121 -14.85 3.11 -10.46
C SER A 121 -14.14 1.79 -10.73
N SER A 122 -13.90 1.50 -12.01
CA SER A 122 -13.13 0.34 -12.44
C SER A 122 -11.66 0.47 -12.04
N LYS A 123 -10.93 -0.65 -12.06
CA LYS A 123 -9.47 -0.64 -11.82
C LYS A 123 -8.74 0.21 -12.86
N GLU A 124 -9.18 0.18 -14.10
CA GLU A 124 -8.62 0.95 -15.21
C GLU A 124 -8.82 2.46 -15.02
N GLN A 125 -10.00 2.88 -14.56
CA GLN A 125 -10.29 4.28 -14.24
C GLN A 125 -9.42 4.78 -13.10
N VAL A 126 -9.28 3.97 -12.04
CA VAL A 126 -8.41 4.30 -10.91
C VAL A 126 -6.95 4.40 -11.37
N LYS A 127 -6.47 3.44 -12.15
CA LYS A 127 -5.13 3.44 -12.73
C LYS A 127 -4.86 4.72 -13.51
N TYR A 128 -5.75 5.07 -14.44
CA TYR A 128 -5.64 6.27 -15.25
C TYR A 128 -5.52 7.55 -14.40
N MET A 129 -6.36 7.67 -13.38
CA MET A 129 -6.32 8.85 -12.49
C MET A 129 -5.04 8.91 -11.66
N VAL A 130 -4.58 7.76 -11.13
CA VAL A 130 -3.33 7.68 -10.37
C VAL A 130 -2.12 8.07 -11.23
N GLU A 131 -2.03 7.54 -12.45
CA GLU A 131 -0.96 7.89 -13.39
C GLU A 131 -0.95 9.39 -13.70
N LYS A 132 -2.12 10.01 -13.85
CA LYS A 132 -2.26 11.46 -14.06
C LYS A 132 -1.84 12.27 -12.84
N ILE A 133 -2.32 11.89 -11.64
CA ILE A 133 -2.03 12.61 -10.40
C ILE A 133 -0.54 12.52 -10.05
N LEU A 134 0.05 11.34 -10.20
CA LEU A 134 1.44 11.08 -9.85
C LEU A 134 2.41 11.43 -10.99
N LYS A 135 1.91 11.80 -12.17
CA LYS A 135 2.71 12.09 -13.37
C LYS A 135 3.66 10.94 -13.73
N ILE A 136 3.17 9.70 -13.61
CA ILE A 136 3.93 8.49 -13.88
C ILE A 136 3.93 8.26 -15.39
N ASP A 137 5.12 8.05 -15.98
CA ASP A 137 5.24 7.70 -17.41
C ASP A 137 4.62 6.33 -17.69
N LYS A 138 4.01 6.18 -18.89
CA LYS A 138 3.17 5.04 -19.31
C LYS A 138 3.85 3.65 -19.32
N ASN A 139 5.12 3.54 -18.97
CA ASN A 139 5.87 2.29 -19.00
C ASN A 139 5.82 1.45 -17.71
N ILE A 140 5.01 1.85 -16.73
CA ILE A 140 4.85 1.07 -15.49
C ILE A 140 3.73 0.06 -15.69
N SER A 141 4.11 -1.18 -15.93
CA SER A 141 3.24 -2.23 -16.49
C SER A 141 2.48 -3.09 -15.46
N SER A 142 2.47 -2.79 -14.15
CA SER A 142 1.73 -3.62 -13.21
C SER A 142 0.55 -2.88 -12.57
N LEU A 143 -0.64 -3.47 -12.70
CA LEU A 143 -1.87 -3.03 -12.05
C LEU A 143 -1.74 -2.98 -10.53
N ASP A 144 -0.88 -3.84 -9.96
CA ASP A 144 -0.65 -3.94 -8.51
C ASP A 144 0.12 -2.73 -7.97
N ILE A 145 1.09 -2.20 -8.73
CA ILE A 145 1.83 -0.98 -8.38
C ILE A 145 0.89 0.23 -8.35
N THR A 146 -0.07 0.26 -9.26
CA THR A 146 -1.07 1.33 -9.33
C THR A 146 -2.03 1.28 -8.15
N ALA A 147 -2.47 0.08 -7.75
CA ALA A 147 -3.34 -0.14 -6.61
C ALA A 147 -2.72 0.39 -5.30
N VAL A 148 -1.42 0.19 -5.10
CA VAL A 148 -0.69 0.70 -3.93
C VAL A 148 -0.59 2.22 -3.93
N SER A 149 -0.35 2.82 -5.07
CA SER A 149 -0.16 4.27 -5.18
C SER A 149 -1.43 5.06 -4.83
N TYR A 150 -2.64 4.55 -5.11
CA TYR A 150 -3.87 5.29 -4.81
C TYR A 150 -4.34 5.17 -3.35
N THR A 151 -3.90 4.17 -2.59
CA THR A 151 -4.18 4.07 -1.14
C THR A 151 -3.66 5.30 -0.39
N HIS A 152 -2.64 5.97 -0.87
CA HIS A 152 -2.06 7.18 -0.27
C HIS A 152 -2.85 8.45 -0.48
N LEU A 153 -3.53 8.56 -1.62
CA LEU A 153 -4.30 9.76 -1.95
C LEU A 153 -5.54 9.94 -1.06
N THR A 154 -5.85 8.92 -0.24
CA THR A 154 -6.96 8.94 0.71
C THR A 154 -6.57 9.44 2.09
N LEU A 155 -5.29 9.65 2.37
CA LEU A 155 -4.88 10.19 3.65
C LEU A 155 -5.53 11.56 3.87
N PRO A 156 -6.21 11.77 5.01
CA PRO A 156 -6.77 13.07 5.29
C PRO A 156 -5.65 14.10 5.35
N THR A 157 -5.73 15.10 4.50
CA THR A 157 -4.85 16.28 4.49
C THR A 157 -5.08 17.18 5.70
N LYS A 158 -5.69 16.67 6.75
CA LYS A 158 -5.91 17.38 8.01
C LYS A 158 -4.98 16.81 9.08
N ALA A 159 -3.93 17.53 9.29
CA ALA A 159 -3.33 17.56 10.61
C ALA A 159 -4.37 18.05 11.61
#